data_72a53e79675fce0a2e5dd11be9c4e1f1
#
_entry.id   72a53e79675fce0a2e5dd11be9c4e1f1
#
_cell.length_a   1.000
_cell.length_b   1.000
_cell.length_c   1.000
_cell.angle_alpha   90.00
_cell.angle_beta   90.00
_cell.angle_gamma   90.00
#
_symmetry.space_group_name_H-M   'P 1'
#
loop_
_entity.id
_entity.type
_entity.pdbx_description
1 polymer ?
#
loop_
_entity_poly.entity_id
_entity_poly.type
_entity_poly.pdbx_seq_one_letter_code
_entity_poly.pdbx_strand_id
1 'polypeptide(L)'
;MRCSFCGKSHREVRKLAAGPKGIYICNECVETCQLIMHGAEVPPTEFDPATWPTERLLTSLKALDTTADAYREHLARAVDALRDRDVSWAKIAEPLGISRQSAWERFS
;
A
#
# COMPACT_ATOMS: atom_id res chain seq x y z
N MET A 1 -10.17 -9.30 7.94
CA MET A 1 -9.59 -7.95 7.91
C MET A 1 -8.34 -7.89 8.78
N ARG A 2 -7.33 -7.24 8.28
CA ARG A 2 -6.05 -7.12 8.98
C ARG A 2 -5.49 -5.72 8.84
N CYS A 3 -4.74 -5.29 9.84
CA CYS A 3 -4.00 -4.03 9.78
C CYS A 3 -2.94 -4.10 8.69
N SER A 4 -2.92 -3.12 7.78
CA SER A 4 -1.95 -3.06 6.69
C SER A 4 -0.53 -2.69 7.18
N PHE A 5 -0.42 -2.16 8.38
CA PHE A 5 0.86 -1.71 8.95
C PHE A 5 1.56 -2.78 9.80
N CYS A 6 0.83 -3.49 10.66
CA CYS A 6 1.43 -4.50 11.53
C CYS A 6 0.96 -5.94 11.26
N GLY A 7 -0.07 -6.11 10.44
CA GLY A 7 -0.57 -7.41 10.06
C GLY A 7 -1.47 -8.11 11.08
N LYS A 8 -1.74 -7.51 12.24
CA LYS A 8 -2.66 -8.09 13.21
C LYS A 8 -4.08 -8.14 12.67
N SER A 9 -4.81 -9.21 12.98
CA SER A 9 -6.20 -9.34 12.57
C SER A 9 -7.13 -8.47 13.42
N HIS A 10 -8.35 -8.25 12.93
CA HIS A 10 -9.38 -7.53 13.69
C HIS A 10 -9.70 -8.14 15.06
N ARG A 11 -9.35 -9.41 15.27
CA ARG A 11 -9.54 -10.10 16.56
C ARG A 11 -8.40 -9.85 17.54
N GLU A 12 -7.23 -9.48 17.04
CA GLU A 12 -6.03 -9.22 17.86
C GLU A 12 -5.89 -7.77 18.29
N VAL A 13 -6.68 -6.88 17.72
CA VAL A 13 -6.64 -5.45 18.01
C VAL A 13 -8.02 -4.97 18.44
N ARG A 14 -8.07 -3.83 19.11
CA ARG A 14 -9.32 -3.27 19.60
C ARG A 14 -10.18 -2.71 18.47
N LYS A 15 -9.59 -2.10 17.46
CA LYS A 15 -10.30 -1.50 16.36
C LYS A 15 -9.43 -1.38 15.10
N LEU A 16 -10.07 -1.54 13.93
CA LEU A 16 -9.47 -1.28 12.63
C LEU A 16 -10.21 -0.13 11.97
N ALA A 17 -9.48 0.87 11.50
CA ALA A 17 -10.02 1.95 10.70
C ALA A 17 -9.74 1.65 9.21
N ALA A 18 -10.77 1.75 8.39
CA ALA A 18 -10.64 1.54 6.96
C ALA A 18 -10.10 2.78 6.26
N GLY A 19 -9.11 2.58 5.41
CA GLY A 19 -8.63 3.58 4.47
C GLY A 19 -9.08 3.25 3.05
N PRO A 20 -8.56 3.97 2.04
CA PRO A 20 -8.90 3.69 0.65
C PRO A 20 -8.27 2.37 0.19
N LYS A 21 -8.91 1.72 -0.80
CA LYS A 21 -8.34 0.57 -1.51
C LYS A 21 -8.04 -0.66 -0.64
N GLY A 22 -8.85 -0.92 0.38
CA GLY A 22 -8.69 -2.11 1.22
C GLY A 22 -7.56 -2.02 2.24
N ILE A 23 -7.09 -0.82 2.52
CA ILE A 23 -6.11 -0.56 3.55
C ILE A 23 -6.81 -0.38 4.89
N TYR A 24 -6.20 -0.91 5.95
CA TYR A 24 -6.68 -0.77 7.32
C TYR A 24 -5.53 -0.37 8.24
N ILE A 25 -5.84 0.37 9.28
CA ILE A 25 -4.89 0.66 10.35
C ILE A 25 -5.52 0.35 11.71
N CYS A 26 -4.80 -0.37 12.55
CA CYS A 26 -5.30 -0.71 13.88
C CYS A 26 -5.02 0.40 14.90
N ASN A 27 -5.71 0.34 16.04
CA ASN A 27 -5.54 1.31 17.12
C ASN A 27 -4.09 1.38 17.64
N GLU A 28 -3.37 0.27 17.69
CA GLU A 28 -1.96 0.24 18.12
C GLU A 28 -1.05 0.99 17.17
N CYS A 29 -1.26 0.81 15.86
CA CYS A 29 -0.48 1.53 14.84
C CYS A 29 -0.81 3.02 14.81
N VAL A 30 -2.06 3.40 15.07
CA VAL A 30 -2.47 4.80 15.19
C VAL A 30 -1.74 5.45 16.38
N GLU A 31 -1.66 4.78 17.52
CA GLU A 31 -0.93 5.28 18.69
C GLU A 31 0.56 5.47 18.38
N THR A 32 1.17 4.51 17.69
CA THR A 32 2.57 4.60 17.24
C THR A 32 2.76 5.80 16.31
N CYS A 33 1.86 5.99 15.37
CA CYS A 33 1.91 7.14 14.45
C CYS A 33 1.79 8.47 15.22
N GLN A 34 0.95 8.55 16.23
CA GLN A 34 0.85 9.74 17.07
C GLN A 34 2.16 10.05 17.79
N LEU A 35 2.82 9.04 18.34
CA LEU A 35 4.12 9.21 18.99
C LEU A 35 5.16 9.77 18.02
N ILE A 36 5.20 9.23 16.79
CA ILE A 36 6.11 9.69 15.75
C ILE A 36 5.79 11.16 15.39
N MET A 37 4.53 11.50 15.23
CA MET A 37 4.10 12.86 14.91
C MET A 37 4.46 13.87 16.00
N HIS A 38 4.56 13.41 17.24
CA HIS A 38 4.98 14.24 18.38
C HIS A 38 6.49 14.21 18.65
N GLY A 39 7.28 13.70 17.69
CA GLY A 39 8.73 13.74 17.72
C GLY A 39 9.43 12.56 18.37
N ALA A 40 8.70 11.50 18.73
CA ALA A 40 9.31 10.29 19.25
C ALA A 40 10.06 9.53 18.15
N GLU A 41 11.22 8.98 18.49
CA GLU A 41 11.95 8.10 17.59
C GLU A 41 11.47 6.67 17.81
N VAL A 42 10.80 6.13 16.79
CA VAL A 42 10.36 4.74 16.76
C VAL A 42 11.12 4.04 15.64
N PRO A 43 11.81 2.93 15.91
CA PRO A 43 12.51 2.19 14.86
C PRO A 43 11.52 1.76 13.77
N PRO A 44 11.89 1.86 12.48
CA PRO A 44 11.04 1.36 11.41
C PRO A 44 10.79 -0.13 11.58
N THR A 45 9.52 -0.53 11.45
CA THR A 45 9.13 -1.94 11.47
C THR A 45 9.13 -2.46 10.04
N GLU A 46 10.03 -3.39 9.74
CA GLU A 46 10.05 -4.03 8.44
C GLU A 46 9.18 -5.28 8.45
N PHE A 47 8.55 -5.53 7.31
CA PHE A 47 7.83 -6.77 7.10
C PHE A 47 8.83 -7.91 6.93
N ASP A 48 8.85 -8.83 7.90
CA ASP A 48 9.67 -10.04 7.83
C ASP A 48 8.78 -11.27 7.87
N PRO A 49 8.48 -11.85 6.71
CA PRO A 49 7.60 -13.02 6.65
C PRO A 49 8.17 -14.24 7.38
N ALA A 50 9.49 -14.32 7.56
CA ALA A 50 10.11 -15.44 8.27
C ALA A 50 9.72 -15.53 9.74
N THR A 51 9.30 -14.41 10.34
CA THR A 51 8.89 -14.34 11.76
C THR A 51 7.43 -14.66 11.96
N TRP A 52 6.63 -14.75 10.90
CA TRP A 52 5.19 -14.96 10.99
C TRP A 52 4.85 -16.46 10.98
N PRO A 53 3.88 -16.91 11.79
CA PRO A 53 3.35 -18.26 11.68
C PRO A 53 2.76 -18.53 10.29
N THR A 54 2.84 -19.78 9.83
CA THR A 54 2.33 -20.19 8.51
C THR A 54 0.87 -19.79 8.31
N GLU A 55 0.02 -20.02 9.31
CA GLU A 55 -1.41 -19.67 9.22
C GLU A 55 -1.63 -18.19 9.00
N ARG A 56 -0.85 -17.35 9.66
CA ARG A 56 -0.94 -15.90 9.52
C ARG A 56 -0.52 -15.45 8.12
N LEU A 57 0.54 -16.05 7.57
CA LEU A 57 0.97 -15.78 6.20
C LEU A 57 -0.11 -16.14 5.20
N LEU A 58 -0.68 -17.34 5.32
CA LEU A 58 -1.75 -17.80 4.41
C LEU A 58 -2.97 -16.89 4.46
N THR A 59 -3.43 -16.50 5.65
CA THR A 59 -4.60 -15.64 5.78
C THR A 59 -4.35 -14.20 5.31
N SER A 60 -3.10 -13.78 5.23
CA SER A 60 -2.75 -12.44 4.74
C SER A 60 -2.75 -12.33 3.22
N LEU A 61 -2.62 -13.44 2.51
CA LEU A 61 -2.43 -13.44 1.05
C LEU A 61 -3.57 -12.75 0.30
N LYS A 62 -4.82 -13.05 0.66
CA LYS A 62 -5.98 -12.46 -0.02
C LYS A 62 -6.03 -10.95 0.16
N ALA A 63 -5.78 -10.46 1.36
CA ALA A 63 -5.79 -9.03 1.65
C ALA A 63 -4.68 -8.31 0.90
N LEU A 64 -3.47 -8.89 0.86
CA LEU A 64 -2.33 -8.34 0.12
C LEU A 64 -2.62 -8.29 -1.38
N ASP A 65 -3.15 -9.37 -1.93
CA ASP A 65 -3.49 -9.45 -3.35
C ASP A 65 -4.56 -8.43 -3.74
N THR A 66 -5.63 -8.33 -2.95
CA THR A 66 -6.71 -7.36 -3.18
C THR A 66 -6.19 -5.92 -3.14
N THR A 67 -5.33 -5.60 -2.17
CA THR A 67 -4.74 -4.25 -2.05
C THR A 67 -3.80 -3.96 -3.21
N ALA A 68 -2.99 -4.93 -3.62
CA ALA A 68 -2.09 -4.78 -4.77
C ALA A 68 -2.87 -4.49 -6.05
N ASP A 69 -3.96 -5.22 -6.31
CA ASP A 69 -4.82 -5.00 -7.47
C ASP A 69 -5.50 -3.64 -7.45
N ALA A 70 -5.98 -3.21 -6.29
CA ALA A 70 -6.62 -1.90 -6.13
C ALA A 70 -5.64 -0.76 -6.43
N TYR A 71 -4.40 -0.87 -5.98
CA TYR A 71 -3.37 0.13 -6.27
C TYR A 71 -2.92 0.10 -7.71
N ARG A 72 -2.86 -1.07 -8.33
CA ARG A 72 -2.55 -1.20 -9.75
C ARG A 72 -3.60 -0.50 -10.61
N GLU A 73 -4.88 -0.65 -10.26
CA GLU A 73 -5.99 0.05 -10.91
C GLU A 73 -5.91 1.56 -10.68
N HIS A 74 -5.59 1.98 -9.46
CA HIS A 74 -5.40 3.39 -9.13
C HIS A 74 -4.29 4.02 -9.98
N LEU A 75 -3.18 3.31 -10.13
CA LEU A 75 -2.06 3.75 -10.97
C LEU A 75 -2.50 3.94 -12.43
N ALA A 76 -3.23 2.98 -12.98
CA ALA A 76 -3.75 3.06 -14.34
C ALA A 76 -4.66 4.27 -14.54
N ARG A 77 -5.55 4.54 -13.60
CA ARG A 77 -6.44 5.71 -13.65
C ARG A 77 -5.68 7.04 -13.54
N ALA A 78 -4.63 7.07 -12.72
CA ALA A 78 -3.78 8.26 -12.62
C ALA A 78 -3.08 8.55 -13.94
N VAL A 79 -2.56 7.51 -14.61
CA VAL A 79 -1.94 7.65 -15.93
C VAL A 79 -2.96 8.12 -16.96
N ASP A 80 -4.17 7.56 -16.97
CA ASP A 80 -5.23 7.98 -17.90
C ASP A 80 -5.57 9.46 -17.69
N ALA A 81 -5.68 9.91 -16.45
CA ALA A 81 -5.94 11.33 -16.14
C ALA A 81 -4.82 12.24 -16.66
N LEU A 82 -3.57 11.81 -16.56
CA LEU A 82 -2.43 12.56 -17.08
C LEU A 82 -2.47 12.61 -18.62
N ARG A 83 -2.81 11.50 -19.27
CA ARG A 83 -2.96 11.47 -20.73
C ARG A 83 -4.10 12.38 -21.20
N ASP A 84 -5.19 12.44 -20.46
CA ASP A 84 -6.30 13.36 -20.75
C ASP A 84 -5.88 14.84 -20.66
N ARG A 85 -4.83 15.12 -19.90
CA ARG A 85 -4.22 16.46 -19.79
C ARG A 85 -3.08 16.69 -20.79
N ASP A 86 -2.95 15.82 -21.79
CA ASP A 86 -1.90 15.86 -22.82
C ASP A 86 -0.47 15.75 -22.25
N VAL A 87 -0.31 15.12 -21.11
CA VAL A 87 1.02 14.84 -20.55
C VAL A 87 1.68 13.73 -21.36
N SER A 88 2.90 13.95 -21.80
CA SER A 88 3.62 13.01 -22.66
C SER A 88 3.99 11.72 -21.93
N TRP A 89 4.14 10.64 -22.69
CA TRP A 89 4.63 9.37 -22.14
C TRP A 89 6.02 9.50 -21.51
N ALA A 90 6.87 10.37 -22.06
CA ALA A 90 8.19 10.63 -21.48
C ALA A 90 8.09 11.22 -20.06
N LYS A 91 7.16 12.17 -19.86
CA LYS A 91 6.93 12.76 -18.55
C LYS A 91 6.32 11.79 -17.55
N ILE A 92 5.44 10.89 -18.02
CA ILE A 92 4.83 9.84 -17.19
C ILE A 92 5.88 8.81 -16.78
N ALA A 93 6.75 8.43 -17.70
CA ALA A 93 7.80 7.44 -17.46
C ALA A 93 8.83 7.90 -16.41
N GLU A 94 9.12 9.19 -16.37
CA GLU A 94 10.14 9.77 -15.50
C GLU A 94 9.95 9.45 -14.01
N PRO A 95 8.80 9.76 -13.38
CA PRO A 95 8.59 9.40 -11.96
C PRO A 95 8.51 7.89 -11.71
N LEU A 96 8.20 7.10 -12.73
CA LEU A 96 8.14 5.64 -12.63
C LEU A 96 9.52 4.98 -12.80
N GLY A 97 10.54 5.74 -13.21
CA GLY A 97 11.88 5.21 -13.43
C GLY A 97 11.97 4.24 -14.61
N ILE A 98 11.09 4.35 -15.59
CA ILE A 98 11.04 3.48 -16.77
C ILE A 98 11.22 4.29 -18.04
N SER A 99 11.44 3.61 -19.16
CA SER A 99 11.56 4.27 -20.46
C SER A 99 10.19 4.74 -20.96
N ARG A 100 10.20 5.73 -21.86
CA ARG A 100 9.00 6.15 -22.57
C ARG A 100 8.27 4.98 -23.24
N GLN A 101 9.00 4.11 -23.89
CA GLN A 101 8.46 2.93 -24.56
C GLN A 101 7.79 1.97 -23.57
N SER A 102 8.44 1.72 -22.43
CA SER A 102 7.87 0.86 -21.39
C SER A 102 6.57 1.44 -20.83
N ALA A 103 6.51 2.75 -20.61
CA ALA A 103 5.29 3.42 -20.14
C ALA A 103 4.15 3.26 -21.15
N TRP A 104 4.45 3.48 -22.44
CA TRP A 104 3.48 3.30 -23.51
C TRP A 104 2.97 1.86 -23.59
N GLU A 105 3.86 0.89 -23.54
CA GLU A 105 3.48 -0.53 -23.58
C GLU A 105 2.62 -0.96 -22.38
N ARG A 106 2.95 -0.43 -21.20
CA ARG A 106 2.29 -0.81 -19.96
C ARG A 106 0.91 -0.20 -19.80
N PHE A 107 0.71 1.04 -20.25
CA PHE A 107 -0.50 1.82 -19.95
C PHE A 107 -1.34 2.22 -21.16
N SER A 108 -0.89 1.97 -22.37
CA SER A 108 -1.69 2.30 -23.55
C SER A 108 -2.67 1.22 -23.97
#